data_dd181523aa4740b331710e5984197556
#
_entry.id   dd181523aa4740b331710e5984197556
#
_cell.length_a   1.000
_cell.length_b   1.000
_cell.length_c   1.000
_cell.angle_alpha   90.00
_cell.angle_beta   90.00
_cell.angle_gamma   90.00
#
_symmetry.space_group_name_H-M   'P 1'
#
loop_
_entity.id
_entity.type
_entity.pdbx_description
1 polymer ?
#
loop_
_entity_poly.entity_id
_entity_poly.type
_entity_poly.pdbx_seq_one_letter_code
_entity_poly.pdbx_strand_id
1 'polypeptide(L)'
;MESTVEKKSEVWLRKLKFIAEVKKNNYPNTEKFAEKLSRYEGLEGQPFACSARTVARDIRELITQYHAPLEYDPRKRGYRLRDPDWNFDHPVFPGDWIGFSMLGTHLASGFLPDPLRKNVEDAVAETLASSHEKNDFFDRAMIDSILCASGIKASIDPVVFQMAFDAWRNRQILEVRYRNPKGEVTTRKFEPHIIAFHKGVWYLKGYKYETREIRTYAIQRILELKFGGDCFETDQKLLADTMKNGLFNYPKLEGIRLHCDASIAFYIYEQQKLWKSNIEVQEDGSL
;
A
#
# COMPACT_ATOMS: atom_id res chain seq x y z
N MET A 1 -2.04 9.53 30.74
CA MET A 1 -3.27 8.99 30.10
C MET A 1 -2.99 8.34 28.74
N GLU A 2 -2.04 8.80 27.95
CA GLU A 2 -1.63 8.21 26.65
C GLU A 2 -1.18 6.74 26.76
N SER A 3 -0.31 6.38 27.71
CA SER A 3 0.22 5.02 27.82
C SER A 3 -0.82 3.91 28.11
N THR A 4 -2.00 4.26 28.59
CA THR A 4 -3.05 3.27 28.91
C THR A 4 -3.92 2.96 27.67
N VAL A 5 -4.10 3.95 26.78
CA VAL A 5 -4.83 3.79 25.51
C VAL A 5 -3.99 2.98 24.52
N GLU A 6 -2.69 3.28 24.42
CA GLU A 6 -1.74 2.56 23.57
C GLU A 6 -1.63 1.08 23.93
N LYS A 7 -1.49 0.75 25.23
CA LYS A 7 -1.49 -0.65 25.68
C LYS A 7 -2.79 -1.40 25.37
N LYS A 8 -3.94 -0.71 25.40
CA LYS A 8 -5.22 -1.33 25.02
C LYS A 8 -5.27 -1.61 23.52
N SER A 9 -4.74 -0.71 22.68
CA SER A 9 -4.69 -0.88 21.23
C SER A 9 -3.81 -2.05 20.82
N GLU A 10 -2.64 -2.22 21.45
CA GLU A 10 -1.75 -3.36 21.19
C GLU A 10 -2.36 -4.71 21.58
N VAL A 11 -3.05 -4.77 22.75
CA VAL A 11 -3.76 -5.99 23.17
C VAL A 11 -4.84 -6.38 22.16
N TRP A 12 -5.55 -5.38 21.64
CA TRP A 12 -6.61 -5.59 20.66
C TRP A 12 -6.04 -6.07 19.32
N LEU A 13 -5.01 -5.41 18.82
CA LEU A 13 -4.32 -5.79 17.58
C LEU A 13 -3.78 -7.24 17.66
N ARG A 14 -3.23 -7.65 18.80
CA ARG A 14 -2.74 -9.02 18.99
C ARG A 14 -3.87 -10.07 18.90
N LYS A 15 -5.04 -9.78 19.49
CA LYS A 15 -6.21 -10.65 19.39
C LYS A 15 -6.72 -10.77 17.96
N LEU A 16 -6.79 -9.65 17.23
CA LEU A 16 -7.17 -9.61 15.82
C LEU A 16 -6.23 -10.45 14.96
N LYS A 17 -4.91 -10.28 15.12
CA LYS A 17 -3.90 -11.08 14.41
C LYS A 17 -4.04 -12.57 14.71
N PHE A 18 -4.34 -12.97 15.97
CA PHE A 18 -4.55 -14.36 16.33
C PHE A 18 -5.76 -14.96 15.59
N ILE A 19 -6.90 -14.27 15.61
CA ILE A 19 -8.11 -14.72 14.90
C ILE A 19 -7.89 -14.78 13.38
N ALA A 20 -7.18 -13.80 12.80
CA ALA A 20 -6.84 -13.84 11.39
C ALA A 20 -6.03 -15.09 11.01
N GLU A 21 -5.07 -15.50 11.85
CA GLU A 21 -4.30 -16.74 11.62
C GLU A 21 -5.17 -17.99 11.74
N VAL A 22 -6.10 -18.00 12.71
CA VAL A 22 -7.04 -19.11 12.86
C VAL A 22 -7.97 -19.24 11.66
N LYS A 23 -8.49 -18.11 11.15
CA LYS A 23 -9.35 -18.07 9.95
C LYS A 23 -8.64 -18.51 8.67
N LYS A 24 -7.33 -18.25 8.58
CA LYS A 24 -6.45 -18.75 7.48
C LYS A 24 -6.16 -20.26 7.62
N ASN A 25 -6.70 -20.97 8.61
CA ASN A 25 -6.42 -22.37 8.93
C ASN A 25 -4.92 -22.66 9.17
N ASN A 26 -4.19 -21.69 9.73
CA ASN A 26 -2.77 -21.83 10.05
C ASN A 26 -2.52 -22.55 11.38
N TYR A 27 -3.58 -22.89 12.13
CA TYR A 27 -3.52 -23.58 13.43
C TYR A 27 -2.48 -22.96 14.39
N PRO A 28 -2.59 -21.66 14.72
CA PRO A 28 -1.63 -21.03 15.62
C PRO A 28 -1.73 -21.66 17.02
N ASN A 29 -0.57 -21.83 17.68
CA ASN A 29 -0.49 -22.10 19.11
C ASN A 29 0.20 -20.93 19.83
N THR A 30 0.22 -20.96 21.15
CA THR A 30 0.71 -19.86 21.97
C THR A 30 2.17 -19.52 21.71
N GLU A 31 3.03 -20.53 21.52
CA GLU A 31 4.47 -20.37 21.32
C GLU A 31 4.78 -19.88 19.91
N LYS A 32 4.28 -20.59 18.88
CA LYS A 32 4.48 -20.22 17.47
C LYS A 32 3.91 -18.84 17.16
N PHE A 33 2.77 -18.50 17.76
CA PHE A 33 2.20 -17.19 17.54
C PHE A 33 2.98 -16.08 18.24
N ALA A 34 3.47 -16.30 19.45
CA ALA A 34 4.35 -15.36 20.15
C ALA A 34 5.66 -15.13 19.36
N GLU A 35 6.27 -16.20 18.83
CA GLU A 35 7.43 -16.11 17.94
C GLU A 35 7.11 -15.33 16.65
N LYS A 36 5.96 -15.60 16.04
CA LYS A 36 5.53 -14.88 14.85
C LYS A 36 5.35 -13.39 15.11
N LEU A 37 4.73 -13.02 16.24
CA LEU A 37 4.53 -11.64 16.64
C LEU A 37 5.84 -10.86 16.82
N SER A 38 6.91 -11.51 17.29
CA SER A 38 8.21 -10.85 17.46
C SER A 38 8.84 -10.36 16.15
N ARG A 39 8.33 -10.81 15.01
CA ARG A 39 8.77 -10.41 13.66
C ARG A 39 7.96 -9.22 13.11
N TYR A 40 6.91 -8.80 13.80
CA TYR A 40 6.12 -7.62 13.42
C TYR A 40 6.58 -6.40 14.21
N GLU A 41 6.57 -5.26 13.56
CA GLU A 41 6.72 -3.97 14.24
C GLU A 41 5.38 -3.57 14.87
N GLY A 42 5.42 -3.12 16.12
CA GLY A 42 4.27 -2.55 16.80
C GLY A 42 3.95 -1.13 16.29
N LEU A 43 2.95 -0.49 16.90
CA LEU A 43 2.45 0.83 16.49
C LEU A 43 3.51 1.95 16.54
N GLU A 44 4.58 1.79 17.33
CA GLU A 44 5.68 2.75 17.48
C GLU A 44 7.00 2.29 16.85
N GLY A 45 6.98 1.30 15.95
CA GLY A 45 8.22 0.75 15.39
C GLY A 45 9.03 -0.12 16.36
N GLN A 46 8.49 -0.41 17.56
CA GLN A 46 9.07 -1.36 18.51
C GLN A 46 8.67 -2.79 18.13
N PRO A 47 9.50 -3.81 18.41
CA PRO A 47 9.12 -5.19 18.19
C PRO A 47 7.83 -5.53 18.94
N PHE A 48 6.84 -6.08 18.24
CA PHE A 48 5.55 -6.49 18.83
C PHE A 48 5.70 -7.81 19.60
N ALA A 49 6.67 -7.86 20.49
CA ALA A 49 7.05 -9.06 21.21
C ALA A 49 6.15 -9.27 22.43
N CYS A 50 5.64 -10.49 22.59
CA CYS A 50 4.93 -10.90 23.79
C CYS A 50 5.27 -12.35 24.15
N SER A 51 5.02 -12.73 25.42
CA SER A 51 5.24 -14.10 25.86
C SER A 51 4.09 -15.02 25.44
N ALA A 52 4.37 -16.34 25.34
CA ALA A 52 3.35 -17.36 25.11
C ALA A 52 2.26 -17.33 26.21
N ARG A 53 2.61 -16.93 27.45
CA ARG A 53 1.66 -16.75 28.56
C ARG A 53 0.69 -15.58 28.28
N THR A 54 1.17 -14.51 27.67
CA THR A 54 0.34 -13.38 27.23
C THR A 54 -0.66 -13.83 26.18
N VAL A 55 -0.19 -14.57 25.16
CA VAL A 55 -1.06 -15.15 24.12
C VAL A 55 -2.10 -16.07 24.71
N ALA A 56 -1.73 -16.93 25.67
CA ALA A 56 -2.68 -17.83 26.35
C ALA A 56 -3.78 -17.07 27.10
N ARG A 57 -3.43 -15.91 27.69
CA ARG A 57 -4.42 -15.04 28.34
C ARG A 57 -5.36 -14.44 27.31
N ASP A 58 -4.84 -13.94 26.20
CA ASP A 58 -5.65 -13.35 25.13
C ASP A 58 -6.61 -14.38 24.52
N ILE A 59 -6.17 -15.62 24.29
CA ILE A 59 -7.02 -16.72 23.83
C ILE A 59 -8.15 -17.00 24.83
N ARG A 60 -7.83 -17.01 26.13
CA ARG A 60 -8.85 -17.20 27.15
C ARG A 60 -9.87 -16.08 27.16
N GLU A 61 -9.43 -14.82 27.04
CA GLU A 61 -10.32 -13.67 26.93
C GLU A 61 -11.18 -13.73 25.65
N LEU A 62 -10.62 -14.17 24.51
CA LEU A 62 -11.37 -14.41 23.28
C LEU A 62 -12.51 -15.41 23.49
N ILE A 63 -12.24 -16.51 24.19
CA ILE A 63 -13.26 -17.53 24.49
C ILE A 63 -14.30 -17.01 25.48
N THR A 64 -13.85 -16.37 26.58
CA THR A 64 -14.74 -16.05 27.71
C THR A 64 -15.51 -14.74 27.56
N GLN A 65 -14.89 -13.71 26.99
CA GLN A 65 -15.48 -12.39 26.86
C GLN A 65 -16.11 -12.14 25.46
N TYR A 66 -15.50 -12.71 24.43
CA TYR A 66 -15.95 -12.51 23.04
C TYR A 66 -16.64 -13.74 22.46
N HIS A 67 -16.82 -14.79 23.28
CA HIS A 67 -17.49 -16.03 22.90
C HIS A 67 -16.95 -16.68 21.64
N ALA A 68 -15.64 -16.45 21.34
CA ALA A 68 -14.98 -17.03 20.18
C ALA A 68 -15.02 -18.56 20.27
N PRO A 69 -15.57 -19.29 19.28
CA PRO A 69 -15.69 -20.75 19.29
C PRO A 69 -14.35 -21.41 18.94
N LEU A 70 -13.30 -21.00 19.65
CA LEU A 70 -11.94 -21.54 19.52
C LEU A 70 -11.83 -22.90 20.17
N GLU A 71 -11.31 -23.87 19.43
CA GLU A 71 -10.94 -25.17 19.96
C GLU A 71 -9.50 -25.52 19.57
N TYR A 72 -8.84 -26.27 20.46
CA TYR A 72 -7.49 -26.76 20.18
C TYR A 72 -7.57 -28.09 19.43
N ASP A 73 -6.89 -28.17 18.28
CA ASP A 73 -6.74 -29.41 17.52
C ASP A 73 -5.42 -30.10 17.91
N PRO A 74 -5.46 -31.26 18.61
CA PRO A 74 -4.24 -31.97 19.02
C PRO A 74 -3.41 -32.50 17.85
N ARG A 75 -4.05 -32.81 16.70
CA ARG A 75 -3.37 -33.36 15.53
C ARG A 75 -2.55 -32.28 14.82
N LYS A 76 -3.10 -31.08 14.72
CA LYS A 76 -2.45 -29.91 14.11
C LYS A 76 -1.63 -29.11 15.13
N ARG A 77 -1.76 -29.41 16.42
CA ARG A 77 -1.10 -28.73 17.56
C ARG A 77 -1.33 -27.23 17.54
N GLY A 78 -2.59 -26.80 17.31
CA GLY A 78 -2.96 -25.41 17.28
C GLY A 78 -4.46 -25.17 17.34
N TYR A 79 -4.86 -23.91 17.42
CA TYR A 79 -6.27 -23.52 17.54
C TYR A 79 -6.93 -23.41 16.16
N ARG A 80 -8.23 -23.73 16.13
CA ARG A 80 -9.13 -23.51 15.00
C ARG A 80 -10.46 -22.92 15.47
N LEU A 81 -11.24 -22.35 14.57
CA LEU A 81 -12.63 -22.03 14.84
C LEU A 81 -13.51 -23.27 14.60
N ARG A 82 -14.43 -23.55 15.54
CA ARG A 82 -15.46 -24.57 15.36
C ARG A 82 -16.50 -24.09 14.34
N ASP A 83 -16.79 -22.79 14.38
CA ASP A 83 -17.66 -22.09 13.45
C ASP A 83 -16.81 -21.14 12.59
N PRO A 84 -16.56 -21.45 11.31
CA PRO A 84 -15.77 -20.60 10.42
C PRO A 84 -16.40 -19.23 10.16
N ASP A 85 -17.72 -19.11 10.28
CA ASP A 85 -18.48 -17.89 10.05
C ASP A 85 -18.49 -16.96 11.27
N TRP A 86 -17.96 -17.41 12.42
CA TRP A 86 -17.87 -16.58 13.60
C TRP A 86 -16.99 -15.35 13.38
N ASN A 87 -17.46 -14.22 13.86
CA ASN A 87 -16.75 -12.94 13.82
C ASN A 87 -16.81 -12.25 15.18
N PHE A 88 -15.96 -11.27 15.40
CA PHE A 88 -16.00 -10.46 16.61
C PHE A 88 -17.30 -9.65 16.72
N ASP A 89 -17.92 -9.65 17.91
CA ASP A 89 -19.11 -8.86 18.23
C ASP A 89 -18.75 -7.40 18.58
N HIS A 90 -17.94 -6.78 17.74
CA HIS A 90 -17.55 -5.39 17.94
C HIS A 90 -17.74 -4.62 16.63
N PRO A 91 -18.62 -3.61 16.59
CA PRO A 91 -18.82 -2.80 15.39
C PRO A 91 -17.62 -1.86 15.23
N VAL A 92 -16.52 -2.38 14.67
CA VAL A 92 -15.35 -1.53 14.37
C VAL A 92 -15.58 -0.74 13.10
N PHE A 93 -16.31 -1.34 12.14
CA PHE A 93 -16.62 -0.68 10.86
C PHE A 93 -18.04 -1.09 10.37
N PRO A 94 -18.79 -0.19 9.75
CA PRO A 94 -19.99 -0.54 8.99
C PRO A 94 -19.62 -1.57 7.89
N GLY A 95 -20.51 -2.54 7.61
CA GLY A 95 -20.25 -3.61 6.65
C GLY A 95 -19.78 -3.15 5.27
N ASP A 96 -20.34 -2.04 4.78
CA ASP A 96 -19.94 -1.44 3.50
C ASP A 96 -18.47 -1.02 3.45
N TRP A 97 -17.90 -0.56 4.56
CA TRP A 97 -16.50 -0.14 4.63
C TRP A 97 -15.53 -1.29 4.40
N ILE A 98 -15.91 -2.49 4.79
CA ILE A 98 -15.11 -3.69 4.60
C ILE A 98 -15.06 -4.04 3.12
N GLY A 99 -16.21 -4.04 2.44
CA GLY A 99 -16.27 -4.25 1.01
C GLY A 99 -15.45 -3.23 0.23
N PHE A 100 -15.54 -1.96 0.58
CA PHE A 100 -14.73 -0.91 -0.04
C PHE A 100 -13.25 -1.06 0.27
N SER A 101 -12.87 -1.52 1.47
CA SER A 101 -11.48 -1.79 1.81
C SER A 101 -10.91 -2.96 1.01
N MET A 102 -11.69 -4.05 0.84
CA MET A 102 -11.33 -5.18 -0.02
C MET A 102 -11.16 -4.76 -1.48
N LEU A 103 -12.11 -4.00 -2.02
CA LEU A 103 -12.03 -3.46 -3.37
C LEU A 103 -10.81 -2.57 -3.55
N GLY A 104 -10.60 -1.62 -2.62
CA GLY A 104 -9.44 -0.73 -2.64
C GLY A 104 -8.11 -1.50 -2.62
N THR A 105 -8.02 -2.55 -1.80
CA THR A 105 -6.84 -3.42 -1.73
C THR A 105 -6.62 -4.19 -3.03
N HIS A 106 -7.68 -4.75 -3.60
CA HIS A 106 -7.60 -5.46 -4.88
C HIS A 106 -7.12 -4.54 -6.00
N LEU A 107 -7.69 -3.33 -6.10
CA LEU A 107 -7.26 -2.32 -7.07
C LEU A 107 -5.80 -1.91 -6.83
N ALA A 108 -5.41 -1.68 -5.57
CA ALA A 108 -4.06 -1.30 -5.20
C ALA A 108 -3.03 -2.41 -5.46
N SER A 109 -3.39 -3.68 -5.26
CA SER A 109 -2.51 -4.84 -5.51
C SER A 109 -2.01 -4.88 -6.96
N GLY A 110 -2.78 -4.31 -7.88
CA GLY A 110 -2.44 -4.17 -9.27
C GLY A 110 -1.17 -3.35 -9.53
N PHE A 111 -0.78 -2.43 -8.67
CA PHE A 111 0.37 -1.53 -8.87
C PHE A 111 1.33 -1.47 -7.68
N LEU A 112 0.95 -1.92 -6.49
CA LEU A 112 1.86 -1.96 -5.35
C LEU A 112 2.91 -3.07 -5.51
N PRO A 113 4.20 -2.79 -5.33
CA PRO A 113 5.24 -3.81 -5.25
C PRO A 113 5.31 -4.43 -3.84
N ASP A 114 5.88 -5.63 -3.75
CA ASP A 114 6.23 -6.22 -2.46
C ASP A 114 7.39 -5.43 -1.79
N PRO A 115 7.45 -5.35 -0.45
CA PRO A 115 6.56 -6.00 0.51
C PRO A 115 5.29 -5.19 0.82
N LEU A 116 5.13 -3.95 0.31
CA LEU A 116 4.01 -3.07 0.65
C LEU A 116 2.65 -3.69 0.26
N ARG A 117 2.58 -4.36 -0.90
CA ARG A 117 1.36 -5.07 -1.32
C ARG A 117 0.93 -6.08 -0.26
N LYS A 118 1.86 -6.93 0.18
CA LYS A 118 1.59 -7.95 1.19
C LYS A 118 1.15 -7.34 2.52
N ASN A 119 1.78 -6.25 2.94
CA ASN A 119 1.42 -5.56 4.18
C ASN A 119 -0.03 -5.02 4.12
N VAL A 120 -0.45 -4.48 2.98
CA VAL A 120 -1.82 -3.98 2.77
C VAL A 120 -2.82 -5.15 2.75
N GLU A 121 -2.51 -6.24 2.05
CA GLU A 121 -3.34 -7.45 2.00
C GLU A 121 -3.51 -8.07 3.40
N ASP A 122 -2.44 -8.15 4.18
CA ASP A 122 -2.49 -8.66 5.56
C ASP A 122 -3.30 -7.74 6.48
N ALA A 123 -3.14 -6.42 6.39
CA ALA A 123 -3.90 -5.45 7.18
C ALA A 123 -5.41 -5.52 6.88
N VAL A 124 -5.79 -5.68 5.61
CA VAL A 124 -7.20 -5.86 5.23
C VAL A 124 -7.73 -7.20 5.71
N ALA A 125 -6.96 -8.29 5.59
CA ALA A 125 -7.36 -9.59 6.10
C ALA A 125 -7.58 -9.57 7.63
N GLU A 126 -6.77 -8.83 8.38
CA GLU A 126 -6.94 -8.64 9.82
C GLU A 126 -8.18 -7.80 10.15
N THR A 127 -8.45 -6.75 9.37
CA THR A 127 -9.66 -5.93 9.50
C THR A 127 -10.90 -6.77 9.23
N LEU A 128 -10.89 -7.60 8.17
CA LEU A 128 -11.98 -8.52 7.83
C LEU A 128 -12.24 -9.56 8.92
N ALA A 129 -11.18 -10.06 9.56
CA ALA A 129 -11.31 -11.01 10.67
C ALA A 129 -12.05 -10.43 11.89
N SER A 130 -12.13 -9.10 11.98
CA SER A 130 -12.78 -8.37 13.08
C SER A 130 -14.22 -7.96 12.79
N SER A 131 -14.73 -8.17 11.58
CA SER A 131 -16.08 -7.72 11.22
C SER A 131 -17.14 -8.79 11.40
N HIS A 132 -18.33 -8.34 11.84
CA HIS A 132 -19.50 -9.18 12.18
C HIS A 132 -20.42 -9.46 11.00
N GLU A 133 -20.40 -8.60 9.99
CA GLU A 133 -21.38 -8.67 8.93
C GLU A 133 -20.90 -9.60 7.82
N LYS A 134 -21.76 -10.54 7.42
CA LYS A 134 -21.69 -11.13 6.08
C LYS A 134 -21.75 -9.94 5.14
N ASN A 135 -20.63 -9.68 4.49
CA ASN A 135 -20.56 -8.59 3.52
C ASN A 135 -21.29 -9.05 2.24
N ASP A 136 -22.61 -8.87 2.22
CA ASP A 136 -23.46 -9.20 1.05
C ASP A 136 -23.20 -8.25 -0.12
N PHE A 137 -22.46 -7.14 0.10
CA PHE A 137 -22.23 -6.12 -0.92
C PHE A 137 -21.09 -6.48 -1.88
N PHE A 138 -20.01 -7.10 -1.38
CA PHE A 138 -18.89 -7.59 -2.20
C PHE A 138 -18.45 -8.95 -1.71
N ASP A 139 -18.73 -10.00 -2.45
CA ASP A 139 -18.05 -11.26 -2.23
C ASP A 139 -16.66 -11.27 -2.89
N ARG A 140 -15.81 -12.19 -2.47
CA ARG A 140 -14.45 -12.32 -2.98
C ARG A 140 -14.45 -12.57 -4.50
N ALA A 141 -15.36 -13.38 -5.01
CA ALA A 141 -15.45 -13.68 -6.42
C ALA A 141 -15.83 -12.47 -7.28
N MET A 142 -16.70 -11.60 -6.77
CA MET A 142 -17.02 -10.31 -7.40
C MET A 142 -15.78 -9.41 -7.50
N ILE A 143 -15.03 -9.27 -6.40
CA ILE A 143 -13.81 -8.44 -6.38
C ILE A 143 -12.76 -9.01 -7.33
N ASP A 144 -12.53 -10.32 -7.30
CA ASP A 144 -11.56 -11.01 -8.16
C ASP A 144 -11.96 -10.95 -9.65
N SER A 145 -13.24 -10.67 -9.97
CA SER A 145 -13.70 -10.45 -11.36
C SER A 145 -13.31 -9.07 -11.93
N ILE A 146 -12.87 -8.13 -11.10
CA ILE A 146 -12.44 -6.82 -11.53
C ILE A 146 -10.99 -6.89 -12.00
N LEU A 147 -10.77 -6.75 -13.30
CA LEU A 147 -9.44 -6.78 -13.89
C LEU A 147 -8.86 -5.38 -13.99
N CYS A 148 -7.75 -5.15 -13.28
CA CYS A 148 -6.97 -3.92 -13.37
C CYS A 148 -5.76 -4.12 -14.27
N ALA A 149 -5.88 -3.74 -15.55
CA ALA A 149 -4.76 -3.77 -16.49
C ALA A 149 -3.91 -2.49 -16.35
N SER A 150 -2.88 -2.53 -15.54
CA SER A 150 -1.97 -1.38 -15.33
C SER A 150 -0.84 -1.28 -16.38
N GLY A 151 -0.93 -2.04 -17.46
CA GLY A 151 0.14 -2.14 -18.47
C GLY A 151 1.38 -2.90 -17.97
N ILE A 152 2.49 -2.76 -18.72
CA ILE A 152 3.77 -3.40 -18.34
C ILE A 152 4.32 -2.69 -17.12
N LYS A 153 4.58 -3.45 -16.06
CA LYS A 153 5.20 -2.94 -14.82
C LYS A 153 6.72 -3.10 -14.92
N ALA A 154 7.45 -2.08 -14.49
CA ALA A 154 8.88 -2.20 -14.30
C ALA A 154 9.17 -3.07 -13.07
N SER A 155 10.12 -4.00 -13.20
CA SER A 155 10.61 -4.76 -12.05
C SER A 155 11.37 -3.84 -11.12
N ILE A 156 11.06 -3.89 -9.83
CA ILE A 156 11.69 -3.09 -8.78
C ILE A 156 12.21 -4.04 -7.72
N ASP A 157 13.42 -3.79 -7.23
CA ASP A 157 13.94 -4.49 -6.06
C ASP A 157 13.06 -4.16 -4.83
N PRO A 158 12.46 -5.14 -4.15
CA PRO A 158 11.59 -4.91 -3.00
C PRO A 158 12.26 -4.15 -1.86
N VAL A 159 13.57 -4.40 -1.63
CA VAL A 159 14.34 -3.73 -0.57
C VAL A 159 14.54 -2.25 -0.92
N VAL A 160 14.91 -1.96 -2.17
CA VAL A 160 15.05 -0.57 -2.66
C VAL A 160 13.70 0.16 -2.57
N PHE A 161 12.61 -0.49 -2.97
CA PHE A 161 11.29 0.14 -2.88
C PHE A 161 10.88 0.44 -1.43
N GLN A 162 11.06 -0.54 -0.52
CA GLN A 162 10.73 -0.36 0.88
C GLN A 162 11.54 0.80 1.51
N MET A 163 12.86 0.84 1.28
CA MET A 163 13.71 1.93 1.78
C MET A 163 13.29 3.29 1.22
N ALA A 164 12.96 3.36 -0.07
CA ALA A 164 12.47 4.58 -0.71
C ALA A 164 11.15 5.06 -0.08
N PHE A 165 10.22 4.12 0.15
CA PHE A 165 8.93 4.39 0.78
C PHE A 165 9.09 4.86 2.23
N ASP A 166 9.93 4.19 3.01
CA ASP A 166 10.18 4.54 4.42
C ASP A 166 10.86 5.90 4.55
N ALA A 167 11.84 6.19 3.69
CA ALA A 167 12.48 7.51 3.68
C ALA A 167 11.51 8.63 3.33
N TRP A 168 10.64 8.42 2.33
CA TRP A 168 9.59 9.37 1.98
C TRP A 168 8.61 9.58 3.15
N ARG A 169 8.12 8.49 3.76
CA ARG A 169 7.18 8.53 4.89
C ARG A 169 7.77 9.24 6.10
N ASN A 170 9.02 8.95 6.43
CA ASN A 170 9.71 9.47 7.60
C ASN A 170 10.48 10.78 7.33
N ARG A 171 10.39 11.32 6.10
CA ARG A 171 11.07 12.55 5.68
C ARG A 171 12.58 12.50 5.88
N GLN A 172 13.18 11.34 5.64
CA GLN A 172 14.62 11.12 5.80
C GLN A 172 15.36 11.36 4.48
N ILE A 173 16.53 11.98 4.59
CA ILE A 173 17.45 12.16 3.48
C ILE A 173 18.01 10.80 3.08
N LEU A 174 18.12 10.57 1.77
CA LEU A 174 18.71 9.36 1.18
C LEU A 174 20.04 9.68 0.49
N GLU A 175 21.00 8.79 0.61
CA GLU A 175 22.07 8.67 -0.36
C GLU A 175 21.62 7.70 -1.45
N VAL A 176 21.50 8.21 -2.68
CA VAL A 176 20.95 7.49 -3.83
C VAL A 176 22.05 7.22 -4.84
N ARG A 177 22.37 5.94 -5.07
CA ARG A 177 23.21 5.49 -6.17
C ARG A 177 22.33 5.12 -7.36
N TYR A 178 22.40 5.90 -8.41
CA TYR A 178 21.45 5.89 -9.52
C TYR A 178 22.12 5.72 -10.87
N ARG A 179 21.55 4.87 -11.74
CA ARG A 179 21.94 4.71 -13.13
C ARG A 179 20.97 5.47 -14.03
N ASN A 180 21.46 6.47 -14.73
CA ASN A 180 20.63 7.24 -15.68
C ASN A 180 20.38 6.45 -16.98
N PRO A 181 19.48 6.93 -17.88
CA PRO A 181 19.21 6.26 -19.16
C PRO A 181 20.40 6.12 -20.10
N LYS A 182 21.46 6.92 -19.91
CA LYS A 182 22.71 6.86 -20.68
C LYS A 182 23.70 5.83 -20.12
N GLY A 183 23.35 5.15 -18.98
CA GLY A 183 24.20 4.18 -18.32
C GLY A 183 25.16 4.76 -17.27
N GLU A 184 25.23 6.08 -17.13
CA GLU A 184 26.10 6.73 -16.15
C GLU A 184 25.58 6.50 -14.72
N VAL A 185 26.49 6.20 -13.81
CA VAL A 185 26.18 5.97 -12.40
C VAL A 185 26.62 7.17 -11.57
N THR A 186 25.74 7.69 -10.76
CA THR A 186 26.01 8.80 -9.85
C THR A 186 25.50 8.48 -8.44
N THR A 187 26.19 9.01 -7.43
CA THR A 187 25.74 8.96 -6.02
C THR A 187 25.49 10.37 -5.54
N ARG A 188 24.32 10.63 -4.95
CA ARG A 188 23.91 11.95 -4.47
C ARG A 188 23.04 11.82 -3.22
N LYS A 189 23.13 12.82 -2.34
CA LYS A 189 22.15 13.01 -1.28
C LYS A 189 20.87 13.62 -1.85
N PHE A 190 19.73 13.11 -1.40
CA PHE A 190 18.42 13.43 -1.98
C PHE A 190 17.33 13.48 -0.90
N GLU A 191 16.46 14.47 -0.99
CA GLU A 191 15.28 14.65 -0.17
C GLU A 191 14.05 14.16 -0.93
N PRO A 192 13.48 12.99 -0.61
CA PRO A 192 12.32 12.44 -1.33
C PRO A 192 11.01 13.07 -0.86
N HIS A 193 10.57 14.15 -1.49
CA HIS A 193 9.32 14.85 -1.15
C HIS A 193 8.06 14.17 -1.68
N ILE A 194 8.14 13.51 -2.82
CA ILE A 194 7.00 12.91 -3.51
C ILE A 194 7.36 11.50 -3.96
N ILE A 195 6.47 10.55 -3.66
CA ILE A 195 6.47 9.23 -4.30
C ILE A 195 5.31 9.17 -5.29
N ALA A 196 5.54 8.71 -6.51
CA ALA A 196 4.54 8.71 -7.56
C ALA A 196 4.59 7.45 -8.41
N PHE A 197 3.41 6.93 -8.76
CA PHE A 197 3.25 5.87 -9.75
C PHE A 197 2.73 6.49 -11.06
N HIS A 198 3.47 6.30 -12.15
CA HIS A 198 3.11 6.84 -13.45
C HIS A 198 3.44 5.85 -14.58
N LYS A 199 2.45 5.46 -15.35
CA LYS A 199 2.57 4.55 -16.51
C LYS A 199 3.38 3.27 -16.22
N GLY A 200 3.04 2.59 -15.12
CA GLY A 200 3.69 1.33 -14.74
C GLY A 200 5.03 1.48 -14.00
N VAL A 201 5.47 2.70 -13.72
CA VAL A 201 6.77 2.99 -13.11
C VAL A 201 6.60 3.82 -11.83
N TRP A 202 7.33 3.46 -10.78
CA TRP A 202 7.43 4.22 -9.55
C TRP A 202 8.58 5.22 -9.60
N TYR A 203 8.34 6.40 -9.07
CA TYR A 203 9.29 7.52 -9.04
C TYR A 203 9.38 8.13 -7.66
N LEU A 204 10.60 8.63 -7.33
CA LEU A 204 10.83 9.58 -6.25
C LEU A 204 11.14 10.93 -6.87
N LYS A 205 10.42 11.99 -6.46
CA LYS A 205 10.69 13.37 -6.85
C LYS A 205 11.00 14.21 -5.62
N GLY A 206 11.98 15.09 -5.74
CA GLY A 206 12.44 15.92 -4.65
C GLY A 206 13.66 16.73 -5.03
N TYR A 207 14.47 17.08 -4.03
CA TYR A 207 15.64 17.93 -4.22
C TYR A 207 16.95 17.16 -4.05
N LYS A 208 17.93 17.47 -4.88
CA LYS A 208 19.32 17.21 -4.52
C LYS A 208 19.66 18.04 -3.29
N TYR A 209 20.24 17.41 -2.27
CA TYR A 209 20.52 18.07 -1.00
C TYR A 209 21.43 19.29 -1.17
N GLU A 210 22.52 19.14 -1.94
CA GLU A 210 23.56 20.16 -2.06
C GLU A 210 23.13 21.33 -2.93
N THR A 211 22.44 21.09 -4.02
CA THR A 211 22.16 22.11 -5.07
C THR A 211 20.72 22.61 -5.07
N ARG A 212 19.84 21.98 -4.31
CA ARG A 212 18.37 22.23 -4.31
C ARG A 212 17.73 22.07 -5.69
N GLU A 213 18.40 21.41 -6.62
CA GLU A 213 17.81 21.08 -7.91
C GLU A 213 16.75 20.00 -7.78
N ILE A 214 15.60 20.22 -8.42
CA ILE A 214 14.54 19.22 -8.50
C ILE A 214 15.02 18.07 -9.38
N ARG A 215 14.88 16.85 -8.86
CA ARG A 215 15.14 15.59 -9.57
C ARG A 215 14.00 14.62 -9.42
N THR A 216 13.82 13.80 -10.46
CA THR A 216 12.86 12.69 -10.48
C THR A 216 13.64 11.42 -10.81
N TYR A 217 13.72 10.52 -9.85
CA TYR A 217 14.38 9.22 -9.98
C TYR A 217 13.35 8.12 -10.22
N ALA A 218 13.53 7.32 -11.26
CA ALA A 218 12.75 6.10 -11.46
C ALA A 218 13.30 5.02 -10.52
N ILE A 219 12.48 4.49 -9.62
CA ILE A 219 12.95 3.62 -8.52
C ILE A 219 13.64 2.36 -9.06
N GLN A 220 13.18 1.77 -10.17
CA GLN A 220 13.82 0.60 -10.79
C GLN A 220 15.25 0.86 -11.33
N ARG A 221 15.70 2.10 -11.40
CA ARG A 221 17.08 2.46 -11.81
C ARG A 221 17.98 2.81 -10.64
N ILE A 222 17.45 2.75 -9.42
CA ILE A 222 18.22 2.92 -8.20
C ILE A 222 18.98 1.61 -7.96
N LEU A 223 20.28 1.72 -7.82
CA LEU A 223 21.18 0.57 -7.59
C LEU A 223 21.38 0.30 -6.10
N GLU A 224 21.34 1.36 -5.30
CA GLU A 224 21.56 1.29 -3.86
C GLU A 224 20.96 2.53 -3.18
N LEU A 225 20.40 2.32 -2.00
CA LEU A 225 19.94 3.40 -1.10
C LEU A 225 20.59 3.24 0.27
N LYS A 226 20.91 4.39 0.90
CA LYS A 226 21.31 4.47 2.31
C LYS A 226 20.59 5.64 2.97
N PHE A 227 20.19 5.47 4.22
CA PHE A 227 19.65 6.59 4.99
C PHE A 227 20.77 7.58 5.32
N GLY A 228 20.53 8.88 5.07
CA GLY A 228 21.51 9.95 5.27
C GLY A 228 21.62 10.47 6.68
N GLY A 229 20.79 9.96 7.61
CA GLY A 229 20.82 10.35 9.03
C GLY A 229 20.01 11.61 9.39
N ASP A 230 19.80 12.53 8.45
CA ASP A 230 19.07 13.78 8.67
C ASP A 230 17.64 13.69 8.12
N CYS A 231 16.74 14.52 8.67
CA CYS A 231 15.38 14.70 8.18
C CYS A 231 15.23 16.05 7.48
N PHE A 232 14.21 16.16 6.62
CA PHE A 232 13.85 17.38 5.91
C PHE A 232 12.39 17.77 6.15
N GLU A 233 12.05 19.05 5.94
CA GLU A 233 10.68 19.52 5.97
C GLU A 233 10.01 19.39 4.60
N THR A 234 8.75 18.94 4.57
CA THR A 234 8.00 18.77 3.33
C THR A 234 7.76 20.10 2.62
N ASP A 235 8.13 20.22 1.36
CA ASP A 235 7.83 21.38 0.53
C ASP A 235 6.46 21.26 -0.13
N GLN A 236 5.46 21.95 0.42
CA GLN A 236 4.09 21.99 -0.11
C GLN A 236 4.00 22.66 -1.49
N LYS A 237 4.91 23.59 -1.81
CA LYS A 237 4.95 24.25 -3.12
C LYS A 237 5.37 23.28 -4.20
N LEU A 238 6.38 22.44 -3.93
CA LEU A 238 6.80 21.38 -4.86
C LEU A 238 5.66 20.40 -5.14
N LEU A 239 4.89 20.03 -4.10
CA LEU A 239 3.74 19.14 -4.26
C LEU A 239 2.66 19.81 -5.13
N ALA A 240 2.25 21.04 -4.80
CA ALA A 240 1.23 21.78 -5.55
C ALA A 240 1.65 22.01 -7.01
N ASP A 241 2.90 22.37 -7.27
CA ASP A 241 3.44 22.53 -8.63
C ASP A 241 3.42 21.20 -9.39
N THR A 242 3.82 20.11 -8.76
CA THR A 242 3.80 18.79 -9.38
C THR A 242 2.38 18.32 -9.71
N MET A 243 1.41 18.60 -8.84
CA MET A 243 -0.01 18.30 -9.12
C MET A 243 -0.57 19.11 -10.30
N LYS A 244 -0.13 20.38 -10.45
CA LYS A 244 -0.57 21.28 -11.52
C LYS A 244 0.11 20.99 -12.86
N ASN A 245 1.41 20.79 -12.85
CA ASN A 245 2.26 20.76 -14.06
C ASN A 245 2.70 19.34 -14.46
N GLY A 246 2.41 18.34 -13.64
CA GLY A 246 2.78 16.95 -13.86
C GLY A 246 4.12 16.57 -13.23
N LEU A 247 4.38 15.26 -13.19
CA LEU A 247 5.53 14.68 -12.49
C LEU A 247 6.88 15.17 -13.02
N PHE A 248 7.02 15.34 -14.33
CA PHE A 248 8.30 15.58 -14.98
C PHE A 248 8.56 17.06 -15.35
N ASN A 249 7.57 17.92 -15.23
CA ASN A 249 7.70 19.34 -15.53
C ASN A 249 8.41 19.58 -16.89
N TYR A 250 8.01 18.84 -17.93
CA TYR A 250 8.57 19.03 -19.27
C TYR A 250 8.16 20.40 -19.84
N PRO A 251 9.00 21.03 -20.68
CA PRO A 251 8.60 22.19 -21.43
C PRO A 251 7.32 21.88 -22.21
N LYS A 252 6.34 22.78 -22.11
CA LYS A 252 5.11 22.66 -22.91
C LYS A 252 5.39 23.09 -24.30
N LEU A 253 5.05 22.26 -25.27
CA LEU A 253 4.98 22.62 -26.67
C LEU A 253 3.58 23.19 -26.93
N GLU A 254 3.53 24.36 -27.55
CA GLU A 254 2.28 25.00 -27.93
C GLU A 254 2.06 24.88 -29.42
N GLY A 255 0.80 25.00 -29.88
CA GLY A 255 0.47 24.98 -31.30
C GLY A 255 0.59 23.63 -32.00
N ILE A 256 0.60 22.53 -31.24
CA ILE A 256 0.57 21.16 -31.80
C ILE A 256 -0.82 20.94 -32.40
N ARG A 257 -0.88 20.57 -33.67
CA ARG A 257 -2.10 20.08 -34.34
C ARG A 257 -1.91 18.60 -34.64
N LEU A 258 -2.92 17.80 -34.35
CA LEU A 258 -2.97 16.39 -34.67
C LEU A 258 -4.14 16.20 -35.64
N HIS A 259 -3.92 15.50 -36.74
CA HIS A 259 -4.97 15.02 -37.59
C HIS A 259 -5.24 13.57 -37.25
N CYS A 260 -6.51 13.24 -36.96
CA CYS A 260 -6.95 11.90 -36.60
C CYS A 260 -7.92 11.37 -37.66
N ASP A 261 -7.58 10.24 -38.23
CA ASP A 261 -8.41 9.56 -39.22
C ASP A 261 -9.84 9.30 -38.68
N ALA A 262 -10.86 9.34 -39.56
CA ALA A 262 -12.25 9.14 -39.18
C ALA A 262 -12.47 7.80 -38.42
N SER A 263 -11.68 6.76 -38.70
CA SER A 263 -11.76 5.47 -38.04
C SER A 263 -11.43 5.49 -36.53
N ILE A 264 -10.65 6.48 -36.09
CA ILE A 264 -10.27 6.66 -34.67
C ILE A 264 -10.86 7.93 -34.03
N ALA A 265 -11.53 8.76 -34.82
CA ALA A 265 -12.08 10.05 -34.40
C ALA A 265 -13.00 9.92 -33.18
N PHE A 266 -13.85 8.87 -33.15
CA PHE A 266 -14.75 8.60 -32.05
C PHE A 266 -14.03 8.46 -30.69
N TYR A 267 -12.94 7.71 -30.63
CA TYR A 267 -12.17 7.49 -29.39
C TYR A 267 -11.51 8.80 -28.91
N ILE A 268 -11.05 9.64 -29.84
CA ILE A 268 -10.46 10.95 -29.49
C ILE A 268 -11.56 11.89 -28.95
N TYR A 269 -12.71 11.89 -29.59
CA TYR A 269 -13.84 12.72 -29.18
C TYR A 269 -14.35 12.38 -27.78
N GLU A 270 -14.44 11.09 -27.44
CA GLU A 270 -14.80 10.65 -26.11
C GLU A 270 -13.83 11.17 -25.03
N GLN A 271 -12.55 11.34 -25.37
CA GLN A 271 -11.50 11.81 -24.46
C GLN A 271 -11.34 13.34 -24.44
N GLN A 272 -12.14 14.10 -25.22
CA GLN A 272 -12.03 15.55 -25.34
C GLN A 272 -11.95 16.27 -24.00
N LYS A 273 -12.78 15.89 -23.02
CA LYS A 273 -12.81 16.49 -21.69
C LYS A 273 -11.50 16.32 -20.93
N LEU A 274 -10.80 15.20 -21.15
CA LEU A 274 -9.51 14.90 -20.52
C LEU A 274 -8.38 15.74 -21.12
N TRP A 275 -8.42 15.99 -22.42
CA TRP A 275 -7.32 16.63 -23.14
C TRP A 275 -7.40 18.15 -23.11
N LYS A 276 -8.55 18.74 -22.72
CA LYS A 276 -8.80 20.20 -22.77
C LYS A 276 -8.39 20.82 -24.12
N SER A 277 -8.57 20.07 -25.20
CA SER A 277 -8.16 20.43 -26.54
C SER A 277 -9.35 20.95 -27.35
N ASN A 278 -9.11 21.84 -28.30
CA ASN A 278 -10.09 22.18 -29.32
C ASN A 278 -10.11 21.07 -30.36
N ILE A 279 -11.28 20.55 -30.66
CA ILE A 279 -11.50 19.54 -31.68
C ILE A 279 -12.32 20.18 -32.80
N GLU A 280 -11.80 20.07 -34.03
CA GLU A 280 -12.49 20.50 -35.23
C GLU A 280 -12.80 19.26 -36.07
N VAL A 281 -14.09 18.99 -36.25
CA VAL A 281 -14.57 17.85 -37.07
C VAL A 281 -14.56 18.27 -38.53
N GLN A 282 -13.91 17.48 -39.40
CA GLN A 282 -13.86 17.69 -40.81
C GLN A 282 -15.08 17.06 -41.52
N GLU A 283 -15.33 17.42 -42.79
CA GLU A 283 -16.45 16.90 -43.58
C GLU A 283 -16.40 15.38 -43.80
N ASP A 284 -15.20 14.81 -43.82
CA ASP A 284 -14.96 13.36 -43.96
C ASP A 284 -15.04 12.58 -42.64
N GLY A 285 -15.36 13.25 -41.55
CA GLY A 285 -15.44 12.68 -40.19
C GLY A 285 -14.09 12.55 -39.48
N SER A 286 -12.98 13.03 -40.07
CA SER A 286 -11.68 13.15 -39.39
C SER A 286 -11.67 14.32 -38.40
N LEU A 287 -10.71 14.34 -37.48
CA LEU A 287 -10.53 15.41 -36.49
C LEU A 287 -9.21 16.15 -36.70
#